data_6f60f0d2a553b4c69c47bedc6145ea92
#
_entry.id   6f60f0d2a553b4c69c47bedc6145ea92
#
_cell.length_a   1.000
_cell.length_b   1.000
_cell.length_c   1.000
_cell.angle_alpha   90.00
_cell.angle_beta   90.00
_cell.angle_gamma   90.00
#
_symmetry.space_group_name_H-M   'P 1'
#
loop_
_entity.id
_entity.type
_entity.pdbx_description
1 polymer ?
#
loop_
_entity_poly.entity_id
_entity_poly.type
_entity_poly.pdbx_seq_one_letter_code
_entity_poly.pdbx_strand_id
1 'polypeptide(L)'
;AITSAERYAKIVRETASLRKLISVASEIAEIAYSGPEDVARAIDESESKIFDVSETNIGDASQPLGLLVNEAMEKLEDRANNKELITGTATGLDDLDKILLGLQPGTLNILGARPAMGKSALALGLAVHVARTSGKQVLFFSLEMGTAELVQRILASEAGVDSKVLRSGRPSPNDW
;
A
#
# COMPACT_ATOMS: atom_id res chain seq x y z
N ALA A 1 -27.98 22.27 24.62
CA ALA A 1 -26.70 22.80 25.17
C ALA A 1 -25.49 21.96 24.76
N ILE A 2 -25.60 20.61 24.67
CA ILE A 2 -24.49 19.71 24.34
C ILE A 2 -24.08 19.90 22.86
N THR A 3 -25.04 20.03 21.96
CA THR A 3 -24.81 20.23 20.49
C THR A 3 -24.04 21.52 20.16
N SER A 4 -24.10 22.51 21.03
CA SER A 4 -23.40 23.78 20.88
C SER A 4 -21.91 23.63 21.25
N ALA A 5 -21.58 22.88 22.29
CA ALA A 5 -20.20 22.62 22.69
C ALA A 5 -19.40 21.84 21.67
N GLU A 6 -19.99 20.79 21.08
CA GLU A 6 -19.36 20.01 20.00
C GLU A 6 -19.07 20.86 18.77
N ARG A 7 -20.04 21.70 18.39
CA ARG A 7 -19.85 22.62 17.27
C ARG A 7 -18.72 23.62 17.49
N TYR A 8 -18.63 24.19 18.69
CA TYR A 8 -17.52 25.09 19.03
C TYR A 8 -16.18 24.37 19.09
N ALA A 9 -16.14 23.16 19.65
CA ALA A 9 -14.93 22.34 19.67
C ALA A 9 -14.45 22.02 18.26
N LYS A 10 -15.36 21.71 17.33
CA LYS A 10 -15.04 21.49 15.92
C LYS A 10 -14.42 22.73 15.26
N ILE A 11 -15.05 23.91 15.45
CA ILE A 11 -14.55 25.19 14.90
C ILE A 11 -13.16 25.51 15.44
N VAL A 12 -12.94 25.33 16.76
CA VAL A 12 -11.63 25.54 17.40
C VAL A 12 -10.58 24.63 16.82
N ARG A 13 -10.88 23.33 16.62
CA ARG A 13 -9.98 22.36 16.03
C ARG A 13 -9.64 22.72 14.57
N GLU A 14 -10.63 23.01 13.75
CA GLU A 14 -10.44 23.41 12.34
C GLU A 14 -9.56 24.66 12.23
N THR A 15 -9.84 25.68 13.03
CA THR A 15 -9.02 26.91 13.06
C THR A 15 -7.62 26.67 13.62
N ALA A 16 -7.43 25.77 14.56
CA ALA A 16 -6.11 25.38 15.04
C ALA A 16 -5.29 24.67 13.94
N SER A 17 -5.92 23.76 13.20
CA SER A 17 -5.30 23.08 12.06
C SER A 17 -4.88 24.07 10.96
N LEU A 18 -5.74 25.02 10.63
CA LEU A 18 -5.40 26.06 9.65
C LEU A 18 -4.22 26.95 10.12
N ARG A 19 -4.18 27.32 11.40
CA ARG A 19 -3.03 28.07 11.96
C ARG A 19 -1.75 27.26 11.92
N LYS A 20 -1.79 25.96 12.22
CA LYS A 20 -0.64 25.06 12.13
C LYS A 20 -0.16 24.97 10.67
N LEU A 21 -1.10 24.85 9.73
CA LEU A 21 -0.77 24.82 8.30
C LEU A 21 -0.08 26.12 7.84
N ILE A 22 -0.55 27.28 8.28
CA ILE A 22 0.07 28.58 7.97
C ILE A 22 1.49 28.64 8.55
N SER A 23 1.69 28.19 9.80
CA SER A 23 3.01 28.14 10.44
C SER A 23 3.98 27.29 9.64
N VAL A 24 3.57 26.05 9.29
CA VAL A 24 4.38 25.12 8.51
C VAL A 24 4.68 25.66 7.09
N ALA A 25 3.70 26.30 6.45
CA ALA A 25 3.91 26.92 5.15
C ALA A 25 4.99 28.05 5.22
N SER A 26 4.99 28.84 6.31
CA SER A 26 6.02 29.86 6.53
C SER A 26 7.40 29.24 6.76
N GLU A 27 7.50 28.17 7.53
CA GLU A 27 8.75 27.44 7.75
C GLU A 27 9.30 26.84 6.44
N ILE A 28 8.43 26.27 5.59
CA ILE A 28 8.81 25.75 4.27
C ILE A 28 9.31 26.88 3.38
N ALA A 29 8.65 28.03 3.41
CA ALA A 29 9.11 29.20 2.66
C ALA A 29 10.51 29.65 3.14
N GLU A 30 10.77 29.67 4.46
CA GLU A 30 12.08 30.00 5.01
C GLU A 30 13.16 29.01 4.55
N ILE A 31 12.87 27.69 4.56
CA ILE A 31 13.78 26.66 4.03
C ILE A 31 14.12 26.95 2.57
N ALA A 32 13.13 27.27 1.74
CA ALA A 32 13.34 27.55 0.33
C ALA A 32 14.15 28.86 0.10
N TYR A 33 13.84 29.93 0.85
CA TYR A 33 14.54 31.22 0.74
C TYR A 33 15.96 31.19 1.30
N SER A 34 16.29 30.23 2.21
CA SER A 34 17.66 30.10 2.71
C SER A 34 18.68 29.66 1.67
N GLY A 35 18.22 29.20 0.50
CA GLY A 35 19.08 28.75 -0.59
C GLY A 35 19.90 27.51 -0.24
N PRO A 36 19.25 26.38 0.20
CA PRO A 36 19.95 25.19 0.65
C PRO A 36 20.82 24.59 -0.44
N GLU A 37 22.04 24.14 -0.11
CA GLU A 37 22.95 23.46 -1.05
C GLU A 37 22.37 22.11 -1.50
N ASP A 38 21.65 21.40 -0.60
CA ASP A 38 20.96 20.13 -0.88
C ASP A 38 19.45 20.36 -1.02
N VAL A 39 19.02 20.53 -2.25
CA VAL A 39 17.59 20.75 -2.60
C VAL A 39 16.74 19.51 -2.30
N ALA A 40 17.28 18.30 -2.51
CA ALA A 40 16.53 17.07 -2.23
C ALA A 40 16.20 16.95 -0.74
N ARG A 41 17.18 17.19 0.13
CA ARG A 41 16.98 17.21 1.57
C ARG A 41 15.98 18.29 2.02
N ALA A 42 16.01 19.45 1.40
CA ALA A 42 15.07 20.53 1.71
C ALA A 42 13.61 20.15 1.34
N ILE A 43 13.44 19.43 0.25
CA ILE A 43 12.13 18.87 -0.15
C ILE A 43 11.66 17.83 0.85
N ASP A 44 12.49 16.84 1.21
CA ASP A 44 12.16 15.79 2.19
C ASP A 44 11.75 16.41 3.56
N GLU A 45 12.48 17.43 4.01
CA GLU A 45 12.16 18.13 5.25
C GLU A 45 10.82 18.87 5.15
N SER A 46 10.52 19.47 4.02
CA SER A 46 9.26 20.17 3.75
C SER A 46 8.08 19.20 3.72
N GLU A 47 8.24 18.05 3.08
CA GLU A 47 7.24 16.98 3.05
C GLU A 47 6.94 16.44 4.45
N SER A 48 7.98 16.18 5.27
CA SER A 48 7.81 15.75 6.66
C SER A 48 7.00 16.76 7.47
N LYS A 49 7.26 18.05 7.34
CA LYS A 49 6.51 19.11 8.05
C LYS A 49 5.03 19.15 7.65
N ILE A 50 4.72 18.94 6.37
CA ILE A 50 3.33 18.86 5.88
C ILE A 50 2.64 17.61 6.43
N PHE A 51 3.35 16.47 6.44
CA PHE A 51 2.84 15.22 6.96
C PHE A 51 2.42 15.33 8.43
N ASP A 52 3.23 15.97 9.27
CA ASP A 52 2.93 16.23 10.68
C ASP A 52 1.65 17.05 10.89
N VAL A 53 1.30 17.93 9.95
CA VAL A 53 0.01 18.65 9.97
C VAL A 53 -1.15 17.70 9.69
N SER A 54 -0.96 16.77 8.75
CA SER A 54 -1.98 15.80 8.35
C SER A 54 -2.26 14.78 9.44
N GLU A 55 -1.23 14.27 10.12
CA GLU A 55 -1.40 13.31 11.23
C GLU A 55 -2.20 13.90 12.40
N THR A 56 -2.04 15.19 12.67
CA THR A 56 -2.79 15.86 13.74
C THR A 56 -4.30 15.94 13.43
N ASN A 57 -4.68 15.80 12.18
CA ASN A 57 -6.07 15.80 11.70
C ASN A 57 -6.70 14.40 11.59
N ILE A 58 -5.93 13.32 11.82
CA ILE A 58 -6.51 11.99 12.03
C ILE A 58 -7.20 12.08 13.40
N GLY A 59 -8.42 12.61 13.35
CA GLY A 59 -9.29 12.75 14.50
C GLY A 59 -9.43 11.40 15.19
N ASP A 60 -9.65 11.46 16.47
CA ASP A 60 -9.94 10.33 17.34
C ASP A 60 -10.82 9.31 16.61
N ALA A 61 -10.19 8.31 15.99
CA ALA A 61 -10.87 7.23 15.28
C ALA A 61 -11.52 6.25 16.27
N SER A 62 -11.66 6.68 17.53
CA SER A 62 -12.34 5.91 18.56
C SER A 62 -13.85 5.87 18.25
N GLN A 63 -14.28 4.71 17.78
CA GLN A 63 -15.69 4.43 17.59
C GLN A 63 -16.24 3.68 18.81
N PRO A 64 -17.50 3.93 19.22
CA PRO A 64 -18.13 3.14 20.25
C PRO A 64 -18.10 1.64 19.89
N LEU A 65 -17.68 0.80 20.84
CA LEU A 65 -17.55 -0.65 20.63
C LEU A 65 -18.84 -1.28 20.09
N GLY A 66 -20.00 -0.79 20.51
CA GLY A 66 -21.29 -1.29 20.02
C GLY A 66 -21.49 -1.15 18.51
N LEU A 67 -21.00 -0.08 17.89
CA LEU A 67 -21.05 0.08 16.43
C LEU A 67 -20.10 -0.90 15.75
N LEU A 68 -18.89 -1.05 16.29
CA LEU A 68 -17.89 -1.98 15.75
C LEU A 68 -18.34 -3.44 15.86
N VAL A 69 -19.04 -3.81 16.94
CA VAL A 69 -19.62 -5.16 17.11
C VAL A 69 -20.69 -5.42 16.05
N ASN A 70 -21.59 -4.46 15.80
CA ASN A 70 -22.62 -4.63 14.79
C ASN A 70 -22.02 -4.81 13.39
N GLU A 71 -21.04 -3.98 13.00
CA GLU A 71 -20.34 -4.12 11.74
C GLU A 71 -19.59 -5.47 11.62
N ALA A 72 -19.01 -5.95 12.73
CA ALA A 72 -18.34 -7.22 12.76
C ALA A 72 -19.33 -8.39 12.60
N MET A 73 -20.52 -8.30 13.23
CA MET A 73 -21.57 -9.32 13.10
C MET A 73 -22.11 -9.37 11.66
N GLU A 74 -22.40 -8.23 11.03
CA GLU A 74 -22.82 -8.18 9.63
C GLU A 74 -21.78 -8.85 8.70
N LYS A 75 -20.49 -8.53 8.89
CA LYS A 75 -19.40 -9.16 8.12
C LYS A 75 -19.31 -10.67 8.36
N LEU A 76 -19.60 -11.15 9.58
CA LEU A 76 -19.61 -12.58 9.89
C LEU A 76 -20.82 -13.27 9.25
N GLU A 77 -22.00 -12.66 9.25
CA GLU A 77 -23.19 -13.18 8.59
C GLU A 77 -23.00 -13.26 7.08
N ASP A 78 -22.43 -12.22 6.46
CA ASP A 78 -22.10 -12.21 5.04
C ASP A 78 -21.11 -13.34 4.68
N ARG A 79 -20.10 -13.56 5.51
CA ARG A 79 -19.14 -14.66 5.34
C ARG A 79 -19.80 -16.05 5.50
N ALA A 80 -20.71 -16.19 6.44
CA ALA A 80 -21.43 -17.45 6.66
C ALA A 80 -22.38 -17.78 5.49
N ASN A 81 -22.94 -16.77 4.84
CA ASN A 81 -23.83 -16.90 3.69
C ASN A 81 -23.07 -17.06 2.37
N ASN A 82 -21.88 -16.47 2.24
CA ASN A 82 -20.99 -16.63 1.11
C ASN A 82 -20.21 -17.94 1.26
N LYS A 83 -20.46 -18.88 0.37
CA LYS A 83 -19.72 -20.17 0.31
C LYS A 83 -18.29 -20.01 -0.24
N GLU A 84 -17.82 -18.79 -0.48
CA GLU A 84 -16.47 -18.54 -0.93
C GLU A 84 -15.48 -18.81 0.21
N LEU A 85 -14.65 -19.82 0.03
CA LEU A 85 -13.59 -20.21 0.98
C LEU A 85 -12.55 -19.11 1.20
N ILE A 86 -12.38 -18.18 0.25
CA ILE A 86 -11.36 -17.13 0.26
C ILE A 86 -12.02 -15.79 0.58
N THR A 87 -11.77 -15.28 1.78
CA THR A 87 -12.34 -14.00 2.26
C THR A 87 -11.47 -12.78 1.94
N GLY A 88 -10.19 -13.02 1.67
CA GLY A 88 -9.21 -12.01 1.28
C GLY A 88 -8.97 -11.97 -0.23
N THR A 89 -7.84 -11.40 -0.62
CA THR A 89 -7.39 -11.41 -2.01
C THR A 89 -6.65 -12.72 -2.28
N ALA A 90 -7.12 -13.50 -3.23
CA ALA A 90 -6.51 -14.78 -3.60
C ALA A 90 -5.07 -14.59 -4.08
N THR A 91 -4.17 -15.44 -3.63
CA THR A 91 -2.76 -15.44 -4.04
C THR A 91 -2.52 -16.21 -5.35
N GLY A 92 -3.46 -17.09 -5.73
CA GLY A 92 -3.32 -18.01 -6.85
C GLY A 92 -2.55 -19.28 -6.51
N LEU A 93 -2.23 -19.48 -5.24
CA LEU A 93 -1.62 -20.70 -4.71
C LEU A 93 -2.64 -21.38 -3.79
N ASP A 94 -3.34 -22.40 -4.30
CA ASP A 94 -4.49 -23.02 -3.65
C ASP A 94 -4.20 -23.44 -2.20
N ASP A 95 -3.03 -24.03 -1.94
CA ASP A 95 -2.70 -24.50 -0.59
C ASP A 95 -2.37 -23.34 0.36
N LEU A 96 -1.78 -22.26 -0.16
CA LEU A 96 -1.56 -21.04 0.60
C LEU A 96 -2.88 -20.34 0.88
N ASP A 97 -3.76 -20.26 -0.10
CA ASP A 97 -5.07 -19.63 0.03
C ASP A 97 -5.98 -20.40 0.99
N LYS A 98 -5.89 -21.74 1.06
CA LYS A 98 -6.59 -22.54 2.09
C LYS A 98 -6.13 -22.20 3.52
N ILE A 99 -4.84 -21.89 3.70
CA ILE A 99 -4.27 -21.58 5.01
C ILE A 99 -4.57 -20.14 5.41
N LEU A 100 -4.39 -19.18 4.48
CA LEU A 100 -4.51 -17.74 4.76
C LEU A 100 -5.94 -17.21 4.56
N LEU A 101 -6.79 -17.97 3.87
CA LEU A 101 -8.09 -17.50 3.34
C LEU A 101 -7.92 -16.27 2.43
N GLY A 102 -6.79 -16.23 1.70
CA GLY A 102 -6.33 -15.09 0.92
C GLY A 102 -5.65 -14.00 1.76
N LEU A 103 -5.06 -13.00 1.09
CA LEU A 103 -4.43 -11.85 1.74
C LEU A 103 -5.51 -10.90 2.28
N GLN A 104 -5.58 -10.76 3.60
CA GLN A 104 -6.62 -9.97 4.25
C GLN A 104 -6.34 -8.46 4.17
N PRO A 105 -7.37 -7.62 4.04
CA PRO A 105 -7.21 -6.16 4.09
C PRO A 105 -6.61 -5.69 5.41
N GLY A 106 -5.72 -4.70 5.36
CA GLY A 106 -5.10 -4.10 6.55
C GLY A 106 -4.07 -4.98 7.26
N THR A 107 -3.64 -6.10 6.66
CA THR A 107 -2.62 -6.98 7.25
C THR A 107 -1.25 -6.76 6.62
N LEU A 108 -0.19 -6.93 7.42
CA LEU A 108 1.19 -7.01 6.97
C LEU A 108 1.57 -8.48 6.81
N ASN A 109 1.87 -8.91 5.59
CA ASN A 109 2.34 -10.27 5.30
C ASN A 109 3.84 -10.23 4.98
N ILE A 110 4.65 -10.99 5.72
CA ILE A 110 6.11 -11.00 5.56
C ILE A 110 6.54 -12.30 4.90
N LEU A 111 7.20 -12.18 3.75
CA LEU A 111 7.80 -13.29 3.01
C LEU A 111 9.31 -13.35 3.29
N GLY A 112 9.74 -14.32 4.10
CA GLY A 112 11.14 -14.58 4.39
C GLY A 112 11.71 -15.74 3.56
N ALA A 113 12.92 -15.60 3.01
CA ALA A 113 13.63 -16.67 2.35
C ALA A 113 15.15 -16.44 2.40
N ARG A 114 15.92 -17.53 2.27
CA ARG A 114 17.38 -17.41 2.07
C ARG A 114 17.69 -16.78 0.71
N PRO A 115 18.86 -16.16 0.54
CA PRO A 115 19.26 -15.62 -0.77
C PRO A 115 19.12 -16.67 -1.88
N ALA A 116 18.74 -16.24 -3.06
CA ALA A 116 18.55 -17.06 -4.27
C ALA A 116 17.45 -18.15 -4.21
N MET A 117 16.58 -18.14 -3.19
CA MET A 117 15.46 -19.09 -3.08
C MET A 117 14.19 -18.66 -3.83
N GLY A 118 14.25 -17.59 -4.60
CA GLY A 118 13.09 -17.14 -5.42
C GLY A 118 12.11 -16.25 -4.69
N LYS A 119 12.45 -15.65 -3.53
CA LYS A 119 11.59 -14.71 -2.79
C LYS A 119 10.93 -13.66 -3.69
N SER A 120 11.75 -12.91 -4.43
CA SER A 120 11.28 -11.83 -5.30
C SER A 120 10.48 -12.35 -6.51
N ALA A 121 10.80 -13.55 -7.00
CA ALA A 121 10.03 -14.19 -8.08
C ALA A 121 8.62 -14.57 -7.59
N LEU A 122 8.51 -15.14 -6.39
CA LEU A 122 7.21 -15.47 -5.79
C LEU A 122 6.41 -14.20 -5.53
N ALA A 123 7.01 -13.18 -4.91
CA ALA A 123 6.32 -11.91 -4.63
C ALA A 123 5.80 -11.25 -5.92
N LEU A 124 6.60 -11.27 -6.99
CA LEU A 124 6.22 -10.74 -8.30
C LEU A 124 5.09 -11.57 -8.93
N GLY A 125 5.17 -12.90 -8.84
CA GLY A 125 4.12 -13.80 -9.32
C GLY A 125 2.78 -13.56 -8.62
N LEU A 126 2.78 -13.39 -7.29
CA LEU A 126 1.59 -13.03 -6.52
C LEU A 126 1.02 -11.67 -6.97
N ALA A 127 1.89 -10.66 -7.15
CA ALA A 127 1.48 -9.33 -7.60
C ALA A 127 0.81 -9.36 -8.97
N VAL A 128 1.40 -10.09 -9.93
CA VAL A 128 0.84 -10.26 -11.29
C VAL A 128 -0.48 -11.02 -11.25
N HIS A 129 -0.55 -12.11 -10.47
CA HIS A 129 -1.77 -12.88 -10.31
C HIS A 129 -2.91 -12.02 -9.78
N VAL A 130 -2.68 -11.28 -8.69
CA VAL A 130 -3.67 -10.39 -8.09
C VAL A 130 -4.14 -9.33 -9.09
N ALA A 131 -3.22 -8.65 -9.77
CA ALA A 131 -3.57 -7.63 -10.74
C ALA A 131 -4.44 -8.18 -11.89
N ARG A 132 -4.15 -9.39 -12.35
CA ARG A 132 -4.84 -10.03 -13.47
C ARG A 132 -6.20 -10.62 -13.10
N THR A 133 -6.31 -11.27 -11.94
CA THR A 133 -7.51 -12.03 -11.58
C THR A 133 -8.51 -11.23 -10.75
N SER A 134 -8.04 -10.33 -9.88
CA SER A 134 -8.93 -9.57 -8.99
C SER A 134 -9.31 -8.19 -9.52
N GLY A 135 -8.70 -7.73 -10.62
CA GLY A 135 -8.86 -6.37 -11.13
C GLY A 135 -8.36 -5.27 -10.19
N LYS A 136 -7.66 -5.64 -9.12
CA LYS A 136 -7.10 -4.70 -8.14
C LYS A 136 -5.78 -4.14 -8.65
N GLN A 137 -5.51 -2.89 -8.32
CA GLN A 137 -4.21 -2.27 -8.59
C GLN A 137 -3.19 -2.79 -7.56
N VAL A 138 -1.99 -3.13 -8.05
CA VAL A 138 -0.87 -3.57 -7.23
C VAL A 138 0.30 -2.62 -7.42
N LEU A 139 0.81 -2.09 -6.31
CA LEU A 139 2.00 -1.26 -6.31
C LEU A 139 3.17 -2.09 -5.80
N PHE A 140 4.26 -2.17 -6.58
CA PHE A 140 5.42 -2.98 -6.28
C PHE A 140 6.67 -2.09 -6.11
N PHE A 141 7.20 -2.02 -4.89
CA PHE A 141 8.44 -1.32 -4.59
C PHE A 141 9.60 -2.30 -4.61
N SER A 142 10.64 -2.02 -5.39
CA SER A 142 11.84 -2.85 -5.48
C SER A 142 13.07 -2.04 -5.13
N LEU A 143 13.83 -2.52 -4.13
CA LEU A 143 15.10 -1.93 -3.70
C LEU A 143 16.32 -2.70 -4.21
N GLU A 144 16.12 -3.93 -4.73
CA GLU A 144 17.21 -4.80 -5.20
C GLU A 144 17.31 -4.83 -6.73
N MET A 145 16.19 -4.69 -7.45
CA MET A 145 16.11 -4.88 -8.89
C MET A 145 15.55 -3.65 -9.59
N GLY A 146 16.14 -3.30 -10.72
CA GLY A 146 15.62 -2.21 -11.56
C GLY A 146 14.32 -2.58 -12.27
N THR A 147 13.55 -1.58 -12.66
CA THR A 147 12.25 -1.73 -13.34
C THR A 147 12.33 -2.60 -14.60
N ALA A 148 13.38 -2.42 -15.41
CA ALA A 148 13.56 -3.21 -16.63
C ALA A 148 13.73 -4.71 -16.34
N GLU A 149 14.45 -5.08 -15.29
CA GLU A 149 14.60 -6.47 -14.89
C GLU A 149 13.29 -7.07 -14.39
N LEU A 150 12.52 -6.31 -13.61
CA LEU A 150 11.18 -6.74 -13.16
C LEU A 150 10.26 -7.02 -14.34
N VAL A 151 10.20 -6.10 -15.31
CA VAL A 151 9.39 -6.26 -16.52
C VAL A 151 9.83 -7.49 -17.33
N GLN A 152 11.12 -7.71 -17.51
CA GLN A 152 11.63 -8.91 -18.20
C GLN A 152 11.22 -10.19 -17.46
N ARG A 153 11.24 -10.23 -16.13
CA ARG A 153 10.80 -11.39 -15.34
C ARG A 153 9.30 -11.64 -15.48
N ILE A 154 8.49 -10.59 -15.51
CA ILE A 154 7.05 -10.71 -15.75
C ILE A 154 6.82 -11.30 -17.15
N LEU A 155 7.45 -10.74 -18.17
CA LEU A 155 7.31 -11.21 -19.56
C LEU A 155 7.75 -12.68 -19.69
N ALA A 156 8.89 -13.04 -19.10
CA ALA A 156 9.38 -14.42 -19.10
C ALA A 156 8.37 -15.38 -18.46
N SER A 157 7.81 -14.99 -17.31
CA SER A 157 6.84 -15.80 -16.57
C SER A 157 5.52 -15.95 -17.32
N GLU A 158 4.98 -14.86 -17.86
CA GLU A 158 3.69 -14.87 -18.56
C GLU A 158 3.77 -15.56 -19.93
N ALA A 159 4.90 -15.43 -20.63
CA ALA A 159 5.14 -16.11 -21.91
C ALA A 159 5.60 -17.56 -21.75
N GLY A 160 5.95 -18.00 -20.53
CA GLY A 160 6.53 -19.33 -20.31
C GLY A 160 7.91 -19.52 -20.94
N VAL A 161 8.64 -18.43 -21.18
CA VAL A 161 9.98 -18.44 -21.81
C VAL A 161 11.06 -18.34 -20.74
N ASP A 162 12.16 -19.10 -20.92
CA ASP A 162 13.29 -19.03 -20.01
C ASP A 162 13.88 -17.59 -19.99
N SER A 163 13.97 -17.02 -18.79
CA SER A 163 14.52 -15.69 -18.59
C SER A 163 15.94 -15.50 -19.12
N LYS A 164 16.73 -16.60 -19.24
CA LYS A 164 18.05 -16.58 -19.85
C LYS A 164 17.98 -16.32 -21.36
N VAL A 165 16.96 -16.87 -22.03
CA VAL A 165 16.71 -16.66 -23.46
C VAL A 165 16.40 -15.18 -23.74
N LEU A 166 15.50 -14.60 -22.95
CA LEU A 166 15.19 -13.16 -23.06
C LEU A 166 16.39 -12.27 -22.78
N ARG A 167 17.20 -12.64 -21.76
CA ARG A 167 18.41 -11.89 -21.40
C ARG A 167 19.51 -12.00 -22.46
N SER A 168 19.61 -13.14 -23.16
CA SER A 168 20.60 -13.31 -24.23
C SER A 168 20.28 -12.50 -25.49
N GLY A 169 19.06 -11.97 -25.60
CA GLY A 169 18.56 -11.27 -26.79
C GLY A 169 18.42 -12.18 -28.01
N ARG A 170 18.31 -13.48 -27.81
CA ARG A 170 18.19 -14.49 -28.88
C ARG A 170 16.99 -15.42 -28.67
N PRO A 171 15.78 -14.86 -28.53
CA PRO A 171 14.60 -15.70 -28.51
C PRO A 171 14.40 -16.39 -29.86
N SER A 172 13.93 -17.63 -29.86
CA SER A 172 13.56 -18.33 -31.05
C SER A 172 12.24 -17.76 -31.63
N PRO A 173 11.91 -18.01 -32.91
CA PRO A 173 10.64 -17.58 -33.47
C PRO A 173 9.40 -18.09 -32.72
N ASN A 174 9.53 -19.18 -31.96
CA ASN A 174 8.46 -19.74 -31.14
C ASN A 174 8.35 -19.10 -29.73
N ASP A 175 9.29 -18.27 -29.38
CA ASP A 175 9.31 -17.55 -28.08
C ASP A 175 8.63 -16.16 -28.15
N TRP A 176 8.15 -15.78 -29.36
CA TRP A 176 7.40 -14.54 -29.65
C TRP A 176 5.87 -14.82 -29.78
#